data_11c2cd118752a53eea95e75728cf6191
#
_entry.id   11c2cd118752a53eea95e75728cf6191
#
_cell.length_a   1.000
_cell.length_b   1.000
_cell.length_c   1.000
_cell.angle_alpha   90.00
_cell.angle_beta   90.00
_cell.angle_gamma   90.00
#
_symmetry.space_group_name_H-M   'P 1'
#
loop_
_entity.id
_entity.type
_entity.pdbx_description
1 polymer ?
#
loop_
_entity_poly.entity_id
_entity_poly.type
_entity_poly.pdbx_seq_one_letter_code
_entity_poly.pdbx_strand_id
1 'polypeptide(L)'
;FTNPIIMCMVFCQFVTTICKQVGIEKNEKAPIFIYLGVAFASMLGQILFPFMGTGLTLIMAYNVIFPDFPLDFISYILFILPMALILITIYVLLCKFVFRVDVSKISNFESEGETPKITREQKIAFGVFLTFLITMIISSLELGAVSAFLKKFSMVGITLFLLCVIELLKDSNGNQIMNPEKACRDIPWGQVVMIGFIMVIATYMNTP
;
A
#
# COMPACT_ATOMS: atom_id res chain seq x y z
N PHE A 1 -6.37 -0.94 -1.26
CA PHE A 1 -5.56 0.25 -1.54
C PHE A 1 -6.18 1.46 -0.88
N THR A 2 -5.95 1.59 0.40
CA THR A 2 -6.54 2.64 1.23
C THR A 2 -5.51 3.75 1.40
N ASN A 3 -5.96 5.00 1.43
CA ASN A 3 -5.11 6.14 1.74
C ASN A 3 -4.34 5.85 3.04
N PRO A 4 -3.00 6.05 3.11
CA PRO A 4 -2.20 5.75 4.29
C PRO A 4 -2.67 6.50 5.53
N ILE A 5 -3.26 7.68 5.38
CA ILE A 5 -3.85 8.44 6.48
C ILE A 5 -5.05 7.69 7.06
N ILE A 6 -5.92 7.13 6.22
CA ILE A 6 -7.08 6.35 6.68
C ILE A 6 -6.62 5.08 7.38
N MET A 7 -5.64 4.37 6.82
CA MET A 7 -5.05 3.18 7.45
C MET A 7 -4.42 3.52 8.79
N CYS A 8 -3.65 4.60 8.85
CA CYS A 8 -3.09 5.10 10.10
C CYS A 8 -4.19 5.38 11.14
N MET A 9 -5.28 6.06 10.75
CA MET A 9 -6.41 6.33 11.66
C MET A 9 -7.07 5.05 12.18
N VAL A 10 -7.32 4.07 11.31
CA VAL A 10 -7.91 2.78 11.69
C VAL A 10 -7.01 2.03 12.67
N PHE A 11 -5.72 1.92 12.37
CA PHE A 11 -4.77 1.27 13.28
C PHE A 11 -4.59 2.02 14.58
N CYS A 12 -4.61 3.36 14.59
CA CYS A 12 -4.58 4.15 15.81
C CYS A 12 -5.83 3.90 16.68
N GLN A 13 -7.01 3.74 16.07
CA GLN A 13 -8.23 3.38 16.81
C GLN A 13 -8.12 1.97 17.41
N PHE A 14 -7.56 1.03 16.66
CA PHE A 14 -7.31 -0.32 17.13
C PHE A 14 -6.34 -0.33 18.33
N VAL A 15 -5.22 0.37 18.22
CA VAL A 15 -4.26 0.56 19.33
C VAL A 15 -4.93 1.22 20.54
N THR A 16 -5.78 2.24 20.32
CA THR A 16 -6.52 2.89 21.39
C THR A 16 -7.42 1.91 22.14
N THR A 17 -8.08 1.00 21.42
CA THR A 17 -8.96 -0.01 22.00
C THR A 17 -8.16 -1.00 22.83
N ILE A 18 -7.03 -1.49 22.32
CA ILE A 18 -6.12 -2.39 23.07
C ILE A 18 -5.61 -1.69 24.34
N CYS A 19 -5.11 -0.46 24.23
CA CYS A 19 -4.60 0.29 25.39
C CYS A 19 -5.65 0.48 26.47
N LYS A 20 -6.91 0.75 26.08
CA LYS A 20 -8.02 0.86 27.05
C LYS A 20 -8.33 -0.46 27.73
N GLN A 21 -8.32 -1.59 27.02
CA GLN A 21 -8.59 -2.92 27.58
C GLN A 21 -7.51 -3.36 28.56
N VAL A 22 -6.26 -2.98 28.29
CA VAL A 22 -5.10 -3.30 29.17
C VAL A 22 -4.91 -2.28 30.30
N GLY A 23 -5.74 -1.22 30.35
CA GLY A 23 -5.67 -0.19 31.38
C GLY A 23 -4.44 0.73 31.29
N ILE A 24 -3.94 0.97 30.07
CA ILE A 24 -2.81 1.86 29.80
C ILE A 24 -3.36 3.28 29.51
N GLU A 25 -2.84 4.26 30.21
CA GLU A 25 -3.22 5.66 29.98
C GLU A 25 -2.59 6.22 28.69
N LYS A 26 -3.32 7.13 28.03
CA LYS A 26 -2.86 7.74 26.75
C LYS A 26 -1.53 8.49 26.87
N ASN A 27 -1.19 8.98 28.06
CA ASN A 27 0.03 9.74 28.33
C ASN A 27 1.24 8.88 28.70
N GLU A 28 1.08 7.56 28.81
CA GLU A 28 2.21 6.66 28.99
C GLU A 28 3.08 6.63 27.72
N LYS A 29 4.37 6.30 27.87
CA LYS A 29 5.32 6.22 26.72
C LYS A 29 4.90 5.18 25.70
N ALA A 30 4.40 4.02 26.14
CA ALA A 30 4.07 2.91 25.24
C ALA A 30 3.04 3.27 24.16
N PRO A 31 1.86 3.84 24.46
CA PRO A 31 0.91 4.26 23.42
C PRO A 31 1.48 5.28 22.45
N ILE A 32 2.22 6.27 22.95
CA ILE A 32 2.79 7.33 22.10
C ILE A 32 3.72 6.74 21.06
N PHE A 33 4.65 5.86 21.45
CA PHE A 33 5.57 5.22 20.52
C PHE A 33 4.88 4.21 19.60
N ILE A 34 3.82 3.54 20.03
CA ILE A 34 3.04 2.65 19.16
C ILE A 34 2.30 3.48 18.10
N TYR A 35 1.66 4.59 18.47
CA TYR A 35 1.04 5.49 17.49
C TYR A 35 2.03 6.05 16.48
N LEU A 36 3.20 6.47 16.95
CA LEU A 36 4.27 6.94 16.07
C LEU A 36 4.75 5.83 15.14
N GLY A 37 4.88 4.60 15.64
CA GLY A 37 5.24 3.41 14.86
C GLY A 37 4.20 3.08 13.78
N VAL A 38 2.91 3.16 14.12
CA VAL A 38 1.81 2.96 13.17
C VAL A 38 1.86 4.02 12.06
N ALA A 39 2.03 5.29 12.42
CA ALA A 39 2.15 6.37 11.44
C ALA A 39 3.36 6.17 10.53
N PHE A 40 4.53 5.84 11.10
CA PHE A 40 5.76 5.57 10.37
C PHE A 40 5.62 4.37 9.42
N ALA A 41 5.07 3.25 9.91
CA ALA A 41 4.84 2.05 9.10
C ALA A 41 3.83 2.32 7.97
N SER A 42 2.79 3.12 8.20
CA SER A 42 1.82 3.50 7.18
C SER A 42 2.46 4.32 6.05
N MET A 43 3.37 5.24 6.39
CA MET A 43 4.11 6.04 5.40
C MET A 43 5.12 5.19 4.62
N LEU A 44 5.86 4.30 5.28
CA LEU A 44 6.76 3.37 4.61
C LEU A 44 6.01 2.41 3.68
N GLY A 45 4.85 1.92 4.11
CA GLY A 45 3.98 1.09 3.28
C GLY A 45 3.52 1.78 1.99
N GLN A 46 3.27 3.09 2.04
CA GLN A 46 2.92 3.87 0.85
C GLN A 46 4.09 3.96 -0.15
N ILE A 47 5.30 4.14 0.36
CA ILE A 47 6.49 4.23 -0.50
C ILE A 47 6.85 2.86 -1.07
N LEU A 48 6.64 1.78 -0.32
CA LEU A 48 6.97 0.43 -0.73
C LEU A 48 6.18 -0.04 -1.97
N PHE A 49 4.93 0.42 -2.11
CA PHE A 49 4.08 0.02 -3.23
C PHE A 49 4.21 1.01 -4.39
N PRO A 50 4.89 0.61 -5.49
CA PRO A 50 5.21 1.50 -6.61
C PRO A 50 4.01 1.91 -7.49
N PHE A 51 2.83 1.35 -7.26
CA PHE A 51 1.61 1.66 -8.01
C PHE A 51 0.70 2.65 -7.28
N MET A 52 1.16 3.25 -6.20
CA MET A 52 0.38 4.23 -5.44
C MET A 52 1.18 5.49 -5.17
N GLY A 53 0.52 6.62 -5.38
CA GLY A 53 0.95 7.92 -4.91
C GLY A 53 2.42 8.24 -5.20
N THR A 54 3.20 8.37 -4.15
CA THR A 54 4.59 8.85 -4.23
C THR A 54 5.53 7.91 -4.97
N GLY A 55 5.39 6.59 -4.80
CA GLY A 55 6.24 5.60 -5.46
C GLY A 55 6.07 5.64 -6.98
N LEU A 56 4.82 5.65 -7.45
CA LEU A 56 4.50 5.77 -8.87
C LEU A 56 5.05 7.07 -9.45
N THR A 57 4.85 8.19 -8.76
CA THR A 57 5.33 9.50 -9.19
C THR A 57 6.85 9.52 -9.35
N LEU A 58 7.59 8.93 -8.40
CA LEU A 58 9.04 8.84 -8.45
C LEU A 58 9.52 8.02 -9.64
N ILE A 59 8.93 6.84 -9.88
CA ILE A 59 9.29 5.98 -11.02
C ILE A 59 9.00 6.70 -12.33
N MET A 60 7.83 7.33 -12.45
CA MET A 60 7.47 8.04 -13.67
C MET A 60 8.39 9.23 -13.93
N ALA A 61 8.68 10.05 -12.92
CA ALA A 61 9.59 11.18 -13.05
C ALA A 61 11.01 10.71 -13.40
N TYR A 62 11.50 9.65 -12.75
CA TYR A 62 12.80 9.07 -13.06
C TYR A 62 12.88 8.61 -14.52
N ASN A 63 11.89 7.88 -15.01
CA ASN A 63 11.87 7.34 -16.38
C ASN A 63 11.76 8.43 -17.47
N VAL A 64 11.19 9.59 -17.12
CA VAL A 64 11.18 10.75 -18.02
C VAL A 64 12.57 11.40 -18.10
N ILE A 65 13.28 11.47 -16.97
CA ILE A 65 14.61 12.10 -16.88
C ILE A 65 15.70 11.16 -17.46
N PHE A 66 15.56 9.86 -17.24
CA PHE A 66 16.53 8.84 -17.67
C PHE A 66 15.90 7.78 -18.56
N PRO A 67 15.52 8.13 -19.80
CA PRO A 67 14.82 7.20 -20.70
C PRO A 67 15.67 6.00 -21.13
N ASP A 68 17.00 6.13 -21.15
CA ASP A 68 17.94 5.07 -21.51
C ASP A 68 18.11 4.02 -20.40
N PHE A 69 17.75 4.34 -19.17
CA PHE A 69 17.86 3.46 -18.00
C PHE A 69 16.53 3.43 -17.23
N PRO A 70 15.46 2.89 -17.82
CA PRO A 70 14.16 2.93 -17.19
C PRO A 70 14.14 2.11 -15.90
N LEU A 71 13.62 2.71 -14.84
CA LEU A 71 13.39 2.04 -13.57
C LEU A 71 12.08 1.25 -13.65
N ASP A 72 12.17 -0.05 -13.57
CA ASP A 72 11.02 -0.95 -13.50
C ASP A 72 10.52 -1.13 -12.05
N PHE A 73 9.31 -1.63 -11.89
CA PHE A 73 8.68 -1.79 -10.57
C PHE A 73 9.43 -2.78 -9.67
N ILE A 74 10.03 -3.83 -10.24
CA ILE A 74 10.77 -4.83 -9.46
C ILE A 74 12.07 -4.23 -8.92
N SER A 75 12.83 -3.57 -9.76
CA SER A 75 14.07 -2.89 -9.34
C SER A 75 13.80 -1.85 -8.25
N TYR A 76 12.67 -1.11 -8.38
CA TYR A 76 12.24 -0.18 -7.34
C TYR A 76 11.95 -0.90 -6.02
N ILE A 77 11.16 -1.98 -6.04
CA ILE A 77 10.83 -2.75 -4.82
C ILE A 77 12.07 -3.36 -4.20
N LEU A 78 12.97 -3.95 -5.01
CA LEU A 78 14.22 -4.55 -4.53
C LEU A 78 15.13 -3.53 -3.83
N PHE A 79 15.07 -2.27 -4.23
CA PHE A 79 15.81 -1.19 -3.58
C PHE A 79 15.10 -0.67 -2.32
N ILE A 80 13.81 -0.39 -2.41
CA ILE A 80 13.05 0.23 -1.30
C ILE A 80 12.76 -0.75 -0.16
N LEU A 81 12.52 -2.04 -0.46
CA LEU A 81 12.18 -3.04 0.57
C LEU A 81 13.29 -3.20 1.63
N PRO A 82 14.56 -3.43 1.27
CA PRO A 82 15.64 -3.49 2.26
C PRO A 82 15.76 -2.20 3.06
N MET A 83 15.63 -1.04 2.40
CA MET A 83 15.70 0.26 3.06
C MET A 83 14.57 0.45 4.07
N ALA A 84 13.34 0.06 3.71
CA ALA A 84 12.20 0.09 4.62
C ALA A 84 12.41 -0.85 5.83
N LEU A 85 12.92 -2.06 5.60
CA LEU A 85 13.24 -3.01 6.68
C LEU A 85 14.33 -2.48 7.63
N ILE A 86 15.37 -1.85 7.10
CA ILE A 86 16.40 -1.21 7.91
C ILE A 86 15.79 -0.09 8.77
N LEU A 87 14.97 0.77 8.18
CA LEU A 87 14.33 1.88 8.90
C LEU A 87 13.38 1.39 10.00
N ILE A 88 12.57 0.35 9.73
CA ILE A 88 11.71 -0.27 10.74
C ILE A 88 12.57 -0.88 11.86
N THR A 89 13.63 -1.58 11.52
CA THR A 89 14.55 -2.18 12.49
C THR A 89 15.19 -1.11 13.38
N ILE A 90 15.70 -0.03 12.79
CA ILE A 90 16.24 1.11 13.54
C ILE A 90 15.18 1.69 14.48
N TYR A 91 13.95 1.88 14.00
CA TYR A 91 12.86 2.38 14.82
C TYR A 91 12.59 1.49 16.04
N VAL A 92 12.48 0.17 15.84
CA VAL A 92 12.26 -0.81 16.91
C VAL A 92 13.44 -0.81 17.90
N LEU A 93 14.68 -0.75 17.41
CA LEU A 93 15.87 -0.67 18.26
C LEU A 93 15.89 0.61 19.10
N LEU A 94 15.55 1.76 18.51
CA LEU A 94 15.40 3.02 19.24
C LEU A 94 14.34 2.92 20.34
N CYS A 95 13.17 2.37 20.02
CA CYS A 95 12.11 2.16 21.01
C CYS A 95 12.57 1.27 22.16
N LYS A 96 13.31 0.19 21.87
CA LYS A 96 13.76 -0.79 22.86
C LYS A 96 14.94 -0.27 23.70
N PHE A 97 15.98 0.28 23.07
CA PHE A 97 17.25 0.58 23.75
C PHE A 97 17.36 2.04 24.20
N VAL A 98 16.90 2.98 23.41
CA VAL A 98 17.00 4.42 23.72
C VAL A 98 15.83 4.86 24.59
N PHE A 99 14.60 4.64 24.11
CA PHE A 99 13.42 5.10 24.81
C PHE A 99 12.94 4.16 25.90
N ARG A 100 13.40 2.89 25.87
CA ARG A 100 13.07 1.85 26.85
C ARG A 100 11.57 1.74 27.09
N VAL A 101 10.82 1.65 25.98
CA VAL A 101 9.36 1.58 25.99
C VAL A 101 8.95 0.25 26.60
N ASP A 102 8.21 0.28 27.70
CA ASP A 102 7.68 -0.92 28.32
C ASP A 102 6.35 -1.32 27.66
N VAL A 103 6.37 -2.43 26.96
CA VAL A 103 5.21 -3.02 26.28
C VAL A 103 4.69 -4.29 26.99
N SER A 104 5.19 -4.61 28.17
CA SER A 104 4.85 -5.84 28.91
C SER A 104 3.36 -5.97 29.18
N LYS A 105 2.68 -4.86 29.48
CA LYS A 105 1.22 -4.83 29.66
C LYS A 105 0.45 -5.24 28.40
N ILE A 106 0.97 -4.91 27.21
CA ILE A 106 0.33 -5.20 25.94
C ILE A 106 0.59 -6.64 25.50
N SER A 107 1.74 -7.21 25.87
CA SER A 107 2.09 -8.60 25.53
C SER A 107 1.15 -9.63 26.16
N ASN A 108 0.49 -9.28 27.25
CA ASN A 108 -0.46 -10.12 27.96
C ASN A 108 -1.92 -9.91 27.46
N PHE A 109 -2.10 -9.20 26.36
CA PHE A 109 -3.41 -8.99 25.77
C PHE A 109 -3.90 -10.28 25.10
N GLU A 110 -4.90 -10.92 25.70
CA GLU A 110 -5.64 -12.02 25.11
C GLU A 110 -6.86 -11.44 24.39
N SER A 111 -6.96 -11.66 23.09
CA SER A 111 -8.13 -11.24 22.29
C SER A 111 -9.33 -12.11 22.68
N GLU A 112 -10.19 -11.62 23.52
CA GLU A 112 -11.50 -12.22 23.77
C GLU A 112 -12.41 -11.97 22.56
N GLY A 113 -12.36 -12.85 21.57
CA GLY A 113 -13.26 -12.78 20.43
C GLY A 113 -13.00 -13.86 19.40
N GLU A 114 -14.06 -14.44 18.86
CA GLU A 114 -13.96 -15.30 17.68
C GLU A 114 -13.39 -14.49 16.51
N THR A 115 -12.34 -15.01 15.87
CA THR A 115 -11.83 -14.41 14.63
C THR A 115 -12.93 -14.38 13.59
N PRO A 116 -13.35 -13.20 13.08
CA PRO A 116 -14.42 -13.13 12.10
C PRO A 116 -14.03 -13.95 10.86
N LYS A 117 -14.93 -14.84 10.44
CA LYS A 117 -14.70 -15.65 9.23
C LYS A 117 -14.60 -14.73 8.03
N ILE A 118 -13.55 -14.92 7.23
CA ILE A 118 -13.34 -14.17 6.00
C ILE A 118 -14.55 -14.39 5.07
N THR A 119 -15.20 -13.31 4.67
CA THR A 119 -16.37 -13.37 3.79
C THR A 119 -15.96 -13.78 2.37
N ARG A 120 -16.94 -14.25 1.59
CA ARG A 120 -16.72 -14.64 0.19
C ARG A 120 -16.20 -13.45 -0.63
N GLU A 121 -16.78 -12.28 -0.41
CA GLU A 121 -16.40 -11.02 -1.08
C GLU A 121 -14.95 -10.64 -0.79
N GLN A 122 -14.51 -10.77 0.46
CA GLN A 122 -13.11 -10.52 0.85
C GLN A 122 -12.15 -11.51 0.17
N LYS A 123 -12.54 -12.80 0.03
CA LYS A 123 -11.73 -13.79 -0.69
C LYS A 123 -11.60 -13.44 -2.18
N ILE A 124 -12.69 -13.01 -2.81
CA ILE A 124 -12.70 -12.60 -4.22
C ILE A 124 -11.81 -11.37 -4.41
N ALA A 125 -11.99 -10.33 -3.60
CA ALA A 125 -11.18 -9.12 -3.67
C ALA A 125 -9.69 -9.42 -3.46
N PHE A 126 -9.35 -10.28 -2.49
CA PHE A 126 -7.98 -10.72 -2.26
C PHE A 126 -7.43 -11.54 -3.44
N GLY A 127 -8.24 -12.43 -4.02
CA GLY A 127 -7.86 -13.22 -5.20
C GLY A 127 -7.54 -12.33 -6.41
N VAL A 128 -8.37 -11.34 -6.69
CA VAL A 128 -8.11 -10.39 -7.80
C VAL A 128 -6.86 -9.54 -7.52
N PHE A 129 -6.68 -9.10 -6.29
CA PHE A 129 -5.47 -8.38 -5.89
C PHE A 129 -4.21 -9.24 -6.07
N LEU A 130 -4.26 -10.49 -5.64
CA LEU A 130 -3.15 -11.44 -5.82
C LEU A 130 -2.85 -11.67 -7.31
N THR A 131 -3.90 -11.83 -8.13
CA THR A 131 -3.76 -11.97 -9.58
C THR A 131 -3.08 -10.74 -10.20
N PHE A 132 -3.46 -9.54 -9.77
CA PHE A 132 -2.81 -8.29 -10.19
C PHE A 132 -1.33 -8.28 -9.84
N LEU A 133 -0.96 -8.63 -8.60
CA LEU A 133 0.45 -8.69 -8.18
C LEU A 133 1.25 -9.72 -8.98
N ILE A 134 0.70 -10.92 -9.17
CA ILE A 134 1.35 -11.98 -9.96
C ILE A 134 1.56 -11.51 -11.41
N THR A 135 0.55 -10.90 -12.02
CA THR A 135 0.63 -10.39 -13.39
C THR A 135 1.69 -9.29 -13.51
N MET A 136 1.80 -8.41 -12.50
CA MET A 136 2.86 -7.42 -12.43
C MET A 136 4.25 -8.06 -12.41
N ILE A 137 4.45 -9.04 -11.53
CA ILE A 137 5.73 -9.72 -11.39
C ILE A 137 6.10 -10.43 -12.70
N ILE A 138 5.18 -11.16 -13.31
CA ILE A 138 5.38 -11.84 -14.58
C ILE A 138 5.71 -10.86 -15.71
N SER A 139 5.05 -9.70 -15.74
CA SER A 139 5.31 -8.66 -16.74
C SER A 139 6.70 -8.06 -16.63
N SER A 140 7.24 -7.97 -15.41
CA SER A 140 8.59 -7.44 -15.15
C SER A 140 9.70 -8.48 -15.29
N LEU A 141 9.38 -9.76 -15.06
CA LEU A 141 10.30 -10.86 -15.32
C LEU A 141 10.27 -11.16 -16.82
N GLU A 142 11.41 -11.11 -17.50
CA GLU A 142 11.52 -11.39 -18.94
C GLU A 142 11.31 -12.87 -19.27
N LEU A 143 10.11 -13.38 -19.02
CA LEU A 143 9.69 -14.77 -19.20
C LEU A 143 9.25 -15.12 -20.65
N GLY A 144 9.88 -14.51 -21.65
CA GLY A 144 9.63 -14.83 -23.06
C GLY A 144 8.27 -14.33 -23.59
N ALA A 145 7.53 -15.21 -24.29
CA ALA A 145 6.30 -14.82 -24.99
C ALA A 145 5.18 -14.27 -24.09
N VAL A 146 5.06 -14.78 -22.86
CA VAL A 146 4.01 -14.37 -21.91
C VAL A 146 4.25 -12.94 -21.42
N SER A 147 5.48 -12.62 -21.04
CA SER A 147 5.82 -11.26 -20.60
C SER A 147 5.71 -10.26 -21.75
N ALA A 148 6.11 -10.65 -22.98
CA ALA A 148 5.95 -9.82 -24.17
C ALA A 148 4.47 -9.52 -24.49
N PHE A 149 3.59 -10.50 -24.30
CA PHE A 149 2.15 -10.32 -24.47
C PHE A 149 1.59 -9.37 -23.41
N LEU A 150 1.94 -9.56 -22.13
CA LEU A 150 1.50 -8.70 -21.03
C LEU A 150 2.02 -7.26 -21.19
N LYS A 151 3.26 -7.08 -21.63
CA LYS A 151 3.83 -5.75 -21.94
C LYS A 151 3.04 -5.01 -23.03
N LYS A 152 2.45 -5.70 -24.01
CA LYS A 152 1.58 -5.08 -25.04
C LYS A 152 0.29 -4.52 -24.47
N PHE A 153 -0.28 -5.15 -23.44
CA PHE A 153 -1.50 -4.66 -22.79
C PHE A 153 -1.26 -3.45 -21.89
N SER A 154 -0.03 -3.14 -21.58
CA SER A 154 0.37 -2.17 -20.57
C SER A 154 -0.22 -2.44 -19.18
N MET A 155 0.37 -1.88 -18.16
CA MET A 155 -0.12 -1.97 -16.77
C MET A 155 -1.54 -1.43 -16.61
N VAL A 156 -1.86 -0.34 -17.36
CA VAL A 156 -3.17 0.30 -17.34
C VAL A 156 -4.24 -0.62 -17.91
N GLY A 157 -3.95 -1.28 -19.05
CA GLY A 157 -4.88 -2.22 -19.67
C GLY A 157 -5.20 -3.42 -18.78
N ILE A 158 -4.16 -4.00 -18.13
CA ILE A 158 -4.35 -5.11 -17.18
C ILE A 158 -5.21 -4.67 -16.00
N THR A 159 -4.94 -3.49 -15.43
CA THR A 159 -5.72 -2.95 -14.31
C THR A 159 -7.18 -2.73 -14.71
N LEU A 160 -7.44 -2.12 -15.86
CA LEU A 160 -8.80 -1.90 -16.36
C LEU A 160 -9.53 -3.23 -16.61
N PHE A 161 -8.85 -4.23 -17.18
CA PHE A 161 -9.44 -5.55 -17.37
C PHE A 161 -9.84 -6.20 -16.03
N LEU A 162 -8.97 -6.17 -15.02
CA LEU A 162 -9.28 -6.70 -13.70
C LEU A 162 -10.41 -5.93 -13.00
N LEU A 163 -10.49 -4.61 -13.18
CA LEU A 163 -11.62 -3.80 -12.69
C LEU A 163 -12.94 -4.22 -13.34
N CYS A 164 -12.95 -4.43 -14.66
CA CYS A 164 -14.14 -4.95 -15.35
C CYS A 164 -14.54 -6.35 -14.82
N VAL A 165 -13.57 -7.22 -14.55
CA VAL A 165 -13.85 -8.54 -13.96
C VAL A 165 -14.50 -8.41 -12.58
N ILE A 166 -14.01 -7.53 -11.70
CA ILE A 166 -14.62 -7.31 -10.38
C ILE A 166 -16.04 -6.77 -10.49
N GLU A 167 -16.27 -5.85 -11.45
CA GLU A 167 -17.59 -5.26 -11.66
C GLU A 167 -18.63 -6.30 -12.10
N LEU A 168 -18.22 -7.27 -12.91
CA LEU A 168 -19.09 -8.36 -13.36
C LEU A 168 -19.37 -9.41 -12.26
N LEU A 169 -18.53 -9.47 -11.22
CA LEU A 169 -18.70 -10.40 -10.12
C LEU A 169 -19.78 -9.89 -9.15
N LYS A 170 -20.68 -10.81 -8.76
CA LYS A 170 -21.74 -10.54 -7.80
C LYS A 170 -21.47 -11.21 -6.46
N ASP A 171 -21.91 -10.56 -5.40
CA ASP A 171 -21.90 -11.11 -4.06
C ASP A 171 -22.91 -12.28 -3.91
N SER A 172 -22.98 -12.87 -2.73
CA SER A 172 -23.92 -13.95 -2.41
C SER A 172 -25.40 -13.51 -2.47
N ASN A 173 -25.65 -12.20 -2.42
CA ASN A 173 -26.99 -11.59 -2.44
C ASN A 173 -27.37 -11.07 -3.84
N GLY A 174 -26.51 -11.28 -4.85
CA GLY A 174 -26.73 -10.82 -6.22
C GLY A 174 -26.36 -9.36 -6.49
N ASN A 175 -25.82 -8.64 -5.50
CA ASN A 175 -25.34 -7.27 -5.66
C ASN A 175 -23.92 -7.25 -6.27
N GLN A 176 -23.56 -6.18 -6.96
CA GLN A 176 -22.21 -5.98 -7.45
C GLN A 176 -21.22 -5.85 -6.29
N ILE A 177 -20.08 -6.55 -6.36
CA ILE A 177 -19.01 -6.48 -5.34
C ILE A 177 -18.38 -5.10 -5.32
N MET A 178 -18.28 -4.45 -6.49
CA MET A 178 -17.76 -3.09 -6.63
C MET A 178 -18.81 -2.22 -7.30
N ASN A 179 -19.08 -1.06 -6.70
CA ASN A 179 -19.87 -0.02 -7.35
C ASN A 179 -18.90 0.98 -8.03
N PRO A 180 -18.88 1.05 -9.39
CA PRO A 180 -17.95 1.89 -10.14
C PRO A 180 -18.11 3.37 -9.79
N GLU A 181 -19.35 3.82 -9.59
CA GLU A 181 -19.65 5.22 -9.28
C GLU A 181 -19.05 5.64 -7.93
N LYS A 182 -19.20 4.77 -6.92
CA LYS A 182 -18.59 4.98 -5.61
C LYS A 182 -17.06 4.92 -5.69
N ALA A 183 -16.52 3.95 -6.43
CA ALA A 183 -15.09 3.81 -6.63
C ALA A 183 -14.48 5.07 -7.30
N CYS A 184 -15.14 5.63 -8.31
CA CYS A 184 -14.72 6.87 -8.96
C CYS A 184 -14.78 8.08 -8.01
N ARG A 185 -15.78 8.13 -7.12
CA ARG A 185 -15.89 9.20 -6.12
C ARG A 185 -14.77 9.14 -5.08
N ASP A 186 -14.34 7.94 -4.71
CA ASP A 186 -13.31 7.71 -3.70
C ASP A 186 -11.88 7.87 -4.27
N ILE A 187 -11.73 8.16 -5.57
CA ILE A 187 -10.42 8.46 -6.17
C ILE A 187 -9.86 9.75 -5.56
N PRO A 188 -8.61 9.75 -5.08
CA PRO A 188 -7.96 10.95 -4.57
C PRO A 188 -7.53 11.88 -5.72
N TRP A 189 -8.49 12.57 -6.32
CA TRP A 189 -8.29 13.44 -7.50
C TRP A 189 -7.18 14.46 -7.32
N GLY A 190 -6.97 14.97 -6.10
CA GLY A 190 -5.86 15.88 -5.82
C GLY A 190 -4.49 15.25 -6.09
N GLN A 191 -4.30 13.96 -5.79
CA GLN A 191 -3.06 13.25 -6.08
C GLN A 191 -2.92 13.00 -7.59
N VAL A 192 -4.01 12.65 -8.28
CA VAL A 192 -3.98 12.44 -9.75
C VAL A 192 -3.55 13.71 -10.46
N VAL A 193 -4.13 14.85 -10.09
CA VAL A 193 -3.79 16.17 -10.67
C VAL A 193 -2.33 16.52 -10.34
N MET A 194 -1.88 16.31 -9.10
CA MET A 194 -0.49 16.56 -8.70
C MET A 194 0.51 15.73 -9.52
N ILE A 195 0.23 14.44 -9.73
CA ILE A 195 1.07 13.58 -10.59
C ILE A 195 1.11 14.12 -12.01
N GLY A 196 -0.03 14.53 -12.56
CA GLY A 196 -0.09 15.15 -13.90
C GLY A 196 0.81 16.37 -14.02
N PHE A 197 0.77 17.29 -13.06
CA PHE A 197 1.64 18.46 -13.04
C PHE A 197 3.14 18.10 -12.95
N ILE A 198 3.50 17.15 -12.08
CA ILE A 198 4.90 16.69 -11.95
C ILE A 198 5.38 16.11 -13.28
N MET A 199 4.57 15.30 -13.95
CA MET A 199 4.92 14.73 -15.26
C MET A 199 5.13 15.80 -16.32
N VAL A 200 4.27 16.82 -16.37
CA VAL A 200 4.43 17.96 -17.30
C VAL A 200 5.72 18.71 -17.04
N ILE A 201 6.01 19.03 -15.76
CA ILE A 201 7.24 19.72 -15.38
C ILE A 201 8.46 18.86 -15.75
N ALA A 202 8.47 17.57 -15.41
CA ALA A 202 9.58 16.67 -15.71
C ALA A 202 9.83 16.56 -17.23
N THR A 203 8.77 16.50 -18.03
CA THR A 203 8.86 16.48 -19.50
C THR A 203 9.44 17.80 -20.02
N TYR A 204 9.00 18.94 -19.48
CA TYR A 204 9.48 20.26 -19.91
C TYR A 204 10.95 20.48 -19.53
N MET A 205 11.39 19.99 -18.38
CA MET A 205 12.80 20.08 -17.97
C MET A 205 13.74 19.20 -18.80
N ASN A 206 13.21 18.18 -19.46
CA ASN A 206 13.99 17.25 -20.27
C ASN A 206 13.97 17.59 -21.78
N THR A 207 13.22 18.62 -22.17
CA THR A 207 13.27 19.17 -23.54
C THR A 207 14.48 20.10 -23.66
N PRO A 208 15.41 19.84 -24.60
CA PRO A 208 16.62 20.64 -24.81
C PRO A 208 16.30 22.08 -25.23
#